data_9126d23083ff2970673edbc5a4b71824
#
_entry.id   9126d23083ff2970673edbc5a4b71824
#
_cell.length_a   1.000
_cell.length_b   1.000
_cell.length_c   1.000
_cell.angle_alpha   90.00
_cell.angle_beta   90.00
_cell.angle_gamma   90.00
#
_symmetry.space_group_name_H-M   'P 1'
#
loop_
_entity.id
_entity.type
_entity.pdbx_description
1 polymer ?
#
loop_
_entity_poly.entity_id
_entity_poly.type
_entity_poly.pdbx_seq_one_letter_code
_entity_poly.pdbx_strand_id
1 'polypeptide(L)'
;RVAVRRKFDASRAPSDAISRRAPRRRVGPSRARATTREMFLPIDYARALTPEAIEFVADGAADSLAFQRLRALNAARASCAHAAAHADADVGRRKYERYVDVITEAEGALEALDRGEGPTARWASTLESGREARSYPAPGLAGERAFALFGLASCHRRLCARETAARMAEGGLGDAGAASCSKNARVAAGMFKHLQETVLPPLKASLDGECVANELTASMAEVMTLISLGDAQGAACRRALERGSAANLRARLHRGASELYRDANAVLQSRRCDWNGVDIFLTAGVLVAWKTHEAEAFLAHAEARRAADECGEVIAACRRAEEAVRDCAQASGEIVSWATYHGELASRVAALAAKAVKENEVVFFQKIPSPGAPLPEAAVVVGPIEYVPSEPSKHTFFQG
;
A
#
# COMPACT_ATOMS: atom_id res chain seq x y z
N ARG A 1 -26.39 -6.36 38.20
CA ARG A 1 -25.65 -7.53 38.74
C ARG A 1 -26.29 -8.81 38.25
N VAL A 2 -25.73 -9.48 37.26
CA VAL A 2 -25.97 -10.94 37.01
C VAL A 2 -24.62 -11.49 36.55
N ALA A 3 -24.11 -12.44 37.34
CA ALA A 3 -22.90 -13.18 37.09
C ALA A 3 -23.26 -14.47 36.32
N VAL A 4 -22.50 -14.82 35.28
CA VAL A 4 -22.57 -16.12 34.62
C VAL A 4 -21.25 -16.87 34.83
N ARG A 5 -21.32 -17.95 35.58
CA ARG A 5 -20.26 -18.94 35.83
C ARG A 5 -20.03 -19.79 34.58
N ARG A 6 -18.75 -19.91 34.17
CA ARG A 6 -18.30 -20.98 33.25
C ARG A 6 -17.92 -22.22 34.07
N LYS A 7 -18.50 -23.37 33.71
CA LYS A 7 -18.08 -24.69 34.17
C LYS A 7 -16.90 -25.17 33.31
N PHE A 8 -15.81 -25.53 33.97
CA PHE A 8 -14.75 -26.36 33.43
C PHE A 8 -15.14 -27.83 33.61
N ASP A 9 -14.96 -28.61 32.56
CA ASP A 9 -15.02 -30.07 32.67
C ASP A 9 -13.66 -30.64 32.27
N ALA A 10 -13.01 -31.28 33.23
CA ALA A 10 -11.72 -31.92 33.10
C ALA A 10 -11.92 -33.44 33.19
N SER A 11 -11.66 -34.14 32.09
CA SER A 11 -11.29 -35.56 32.19
C SER A 11 -10.84 -36.10 30.82
N ARG A 12 -9.55 -36.39 30.67
CA ARG A 12 -8.96 -37.67 30.26
C ARG A 12 -7.52 -37.49 29.77
N ALA A 13 -6.62 -38.06 30.51
CA ALA A 13 -5.31 -38.55 30.06
C ALA A 13 -5.20 -40.02 30.59
N PRO A 14 -4.14 -40.78 30.25
CA PRO A 14 -3.28 -40.86 29.11
C PRO A 14 -3.16 -42.29 28.53
N SER A 15 -2.46 -42.52 27.44
CA SER A 15 -1.90 -43.84 27.18
C SER A 15 -0.56 -43.73 26.43
N ASP A 16 0.44 -44.41 26.95
CA ASP A 16 1.79 -44.61 26.47
C ASP A 16 1.86 -45.31 25.13
N ALA A 17 2.83 -44.92 24.32
CA ALA A 17 3.47 -45.81 23.33
C ALA A 17 4.87 -45.32 22.89
N ILE A 18 5.88 -45.87 23.52
CA ILE A 18 7.10 -46.53 23.01
C ILE A 18 7.85 -45.84 21.82
N SER A 19 8.98 -45.33 22.23
CA SER A 19 10.21 -45.00 21.51
C SER A 19 10.62 -46.02 20.40
N ARG A 20 10.86 -45.49 19.16
CA ARG A 20 11.87 -46.07 18.26
C ARG A 20 12.76 -44.94 17.73
N ARG A 21 14.02 -44.93 18.20
CA ARG A 21 15.12 -44.10 17.70
C ARG A 21 15.47 -44.50 16.26
N ALA A 22 15.37 -43.52 15.31
CA ALA A 22 16.03 -43.60 14.01
C ALA A 22 17.37 -42.87 14.03
N PRO A 23 18.38 -43.29 13.23
CA PRO A 23 19.77 -42.85 13.36
C PRO A 23 19.95 -41.39 12.89
N ARG A 24 20.66 -40.61 13.72
CA ARG A 24 21.09 -39.25 13.41
C ARG A 24 22.02 -39.26 12.18
N ARG A 25 21.55 -38.81 11.03
CA ARG A 25 22.40 -38.33 9.94
C ARG A 25 23.08 -37.03 10.43
N ARG A 26 24.39 -37.04 10.55
CA ARG A 26 25.22 -35.82 10.65
C ARG A 26 25.06 -35.04 9.37
N VAL A 27 24.23 -33.98 9.38
CA VAL A 27 24.22 -32.95 8.35
C VAL A 27 25.38 -32.02 8.73
N GLY A 28 26.40 -31.99 7.85
CA GLY A 28 27.50 -31.02 7.96
C GLY A 28 26.96 -29.58 7.93
N PRO A 29 27.72 -28.58 8.41
CA PRO A 29 27.27 -27.21 8.42
C PRO A 29 27.07 -26.75 6.98
N SER A 30 25.81 -26.81 6.52
CA SER A 30 25.35 -26.06 5.36
C SER A 30 25.66 -24.60 5.69
N ARG A 31 26.55 -23.98 4.92
CA ARG A 31 26.68 -22.53 4.86
C ARG A 31 25.32 -21.96 4.49
N ALA A 32 24.51 -21.69 5.50
CA ALA A 32 23.36 -20.85 5.37
C ALA A 32 23.91 -19.49 4.91
N ARG A 33 23.82 -19.21 3.61
CA ARG A 33 23.84 -17.84 3.12
C ARG A 33 22.70 -17.16 3.87
N ALA A 34 23.06 -16.33 4.84
CA ALA A 34 22.17 -15.37 5.43
C ALA A 34 21.71 -14.47 4.28
N THR A 35 20.63 -14.84 3.63
CA THR A 35 19.90 -13.95 2.74
C THR A 35 19.25 -12.93 3.65
N THR A 36 19.90 -11.79 3.81
CA THR A 36 19.28 -10.58 4.33
C THR A 36 18.06 -10.30 3.46
N ARG A 37 16.90 -10.80 3.87
CA ARG A 37 15.61 -10.47 3.29
C ARG A 37 15.25 -9.06 3.73
N GLU A 38 15.90 -8.08 3.14
CA GLU A 38 15.50 -6.69 3.28
C GLU A 38 14.13 -6.54 2.63
N MET A 39 13.13 -6.39 3.46
CA MET A 39 11.73 -6.44 3.08
C MET A 39 11.25 -5.03 2.78
N PHE A 40 11.39 -4.60 1.52
CA PHE A 40 10.52 -3.58 0.98
C PHE A 40 9.20 -4.28 0.61
N LEU A 41 8.15 -4.07 1.36
CA LEU A 41 6.80 -4.49 1.00
C LEU A 41 5.96 -3.23 0.78
N PRO A 42 5.49 -3.01 -0.44
CA PRO A 42 4.44 -2.02 -0.67
C PRO A 42 3.26 -2.31 0.24
N ILE A 43 2.67 -1.25 0.76
CA ILE A 43 1.52 -1.37 1.66
C ILE A 43 0.34 -1.96 0.89
N ASP A 44 0.01 -3.23 1.10
CA ASP A 44 -1.14 -3.89 0.47
C ASP A 44 -2.42 -3.59 1.25
N TYR A 45 -3.05 -2.43 0.98
CA TYR A 45 -4.34 -2.04 1.57
C TYR A 45 -5.53 -2.19 0.64
N ALA A 46 -5.29 -2.69 -0.53
CA ALA A 46 -6.34 -2.80 -1.51
C ALA A 46 -7.00 -4.18 -1.46
N ARG A 47 -7.86 -4.39 -0.50
CA ARG A 47 -8.95 -5.34 -0.76
C ARG A 47 -9.74 -4.76 -1.94
N ALA A 48 -10.05 -5.58 -2.93
CA ALA A 48 -10.81 -5.11 -4.08
C ALA A 48 -12.19 -4.66 -3.60
N LEU A 49 -12.57 -3.44 -3.95
CA LEU A 49 -13.92 -2.92 -3.75
C LEU A 49 -14.93 -3.87 -4.37
N THR A 50 -16.03 -4.13 -3.66
CA THR A 50 -17.07 -5.03 -4.14
C THR A 50 -18.34 -4.24 -4.36
N PRO A 51 -18.85 -4.11 -5.62
CA PRO A 51 -20.17 -3.59 -5.86
C PRO A 51 -21.23 -4.56 -5.34
N GLU A 52 -22.27 -4.04 -4.70
CA GLU A 52 -23.46 -4.84 -4.40
C GLU A 52 -24.12 -5.33 -5.68
N ALA A 53 -24.77 -6.50 -5.61
CA ALA A 53 -25.53 -7.03 -6.74
C ALA A 53 -26.82 -6.20 -6.92
N ILE A 54 -26.75 -5.23 -7.81
CA ILE A 54 -27.92 -4.49 -8.32
C ILE A 54 -27.93 -4.57 -9.84
N GLU A 55 -29.11 -4.44 -10.40
CA GLU A 55 -29.32 -4.35 -11.82
C GLU A 55 -29.95 -3.00 -12.14
N PHE A 56 -29.30 -2.23 -13.00
CA PHE A 56 -29.91 -1.03 -13.55
C PHE A 56 -30.98 -1.44 -14.56
N VAL A 57 -32.18 -0.96 -14.41
CA VAL A 57 -33.33 -1.30 -15.28
C VAL A 57 -33.72 -0.06 -16.05
N ALA A 58 -33.91 -0.18 -17.36
CA ALA A 58 -34.44 0.87 -18.19
C ALA A 58 -35.90 0.56 -18.56
N ASP A 59 -36.77 1.55 -18.46
CA ASP A 59 -38.08 1.51 -19.08
C ASP A 59 -37.94 1.77 -20.57
N GLY A 60 -38.26 0.80 -21.42
CA GLY A 60 -38.21 1.00 -22.87
C GLY A 60 -38.00 -0.28 -23.68
N ALA A 61 -37.96 -0.12 -25.03
CA ALA A 61 -37.77 -1.25 -25.94
C ALA A 61 -36.41 -1.88 -25.77
N ALA A 62 -36.37 -3.23 -25.69
CA ALA A 62 -35.17 -4.02 -25.46
C ALA A 62 -34.04 -3.80 -26.52
N ASP A 63 -34.38 -3.26 -27.68
CA ASP A 63 -33.45 -2.99 -28.78
C ASP A 63 -32.91 -1.55 -28.79
N SER A 64 -33.28 -0.73 -27.80
CA SER A 64 -32.75 0.62 -27.73
C SER A 64 -31.26 0.66 -27.35
N LEU A 65 -30.54 1.65 -27.89
CA LEU A 65 -29.10 1.83 -27.55
C LEU A 65 -28.89 2.01 -26.04
N ALA A 66 -29.83 2.68 -25.37
CA ALA A 66 -29.83 2.86 -23.92
C ALA A 66 -29.91 1.51 -23.20
N PHE A 67 -30.77 0.60 -23.61
CA PHE A 67 -30.91 -0.73 -23.03
C PHE A 67 -29.64 -1.57 -23.24
N GLN A 68 -29.03 -1.53 -24.43
CA GLN A 68 -27.77 -2.24 -24.69
C GLN A 68 -26.63 -1.73 -23.81
N ARG A 69 -26.49 -0.41 -23.64
CA ARG A 69 -25.49 0.20 -22.76
C ARG A 69 -25.71 -0.17 -21.29
N LEU A 70 -26.96 -0.15 -20.85
CA LEU A 70 -27.32 -0.54 -19.49
C LEU A 70 -27.00 -2.01 -19.21
N ARG A 71 -27.27 -2.89 -20.18
CA ARG A 71 -26.92 -4.30 -20.09
C ARG A 71 -25.40 -4.50 -20.01
N ALA A 72 -24.64 -3.77 -20.83
CA ALA A 72 -23.17 -3.79 -20.76
C ALA A 72 -22.65 -3.29 -19.43
N LEU A 73 -23.23 -2.21 -18.88
CA LEU A 73 -22.90 -1.64 -17.57
C LEU A 73 -23.13 -2.68 -16.45
N ASN A 74 -24.31 -3.32 -16.45
CA ASN A 74 -24.66 -4.35 -15.46
C ASN A 74 -23.69 -5.55 -15.53
N ALA A 75 -23.37 -6.03 -16.73
CA ALA A 75 -22.44 -7.14 -16.94
C ALA A 75 -21.01 -6.82 -16.48
N ALA A 76 -20.52 -5.63 -16.81
CA ALA A 76 -19.20 -5.17 -16.38
C ALA A 76 -19.14 -4.97 -14.85
N ARG A 77 -20.18 -4.38 -14.27
CA ARG A 77 -20.32 -4.20 -12.81
C ARG A 77 -20.33 -5.54 -12.08
N ALA A 78 -21.15 -6.48 -12.51
CA ALA A 78 -21.19 -7.84 -11.94
C ALA A 78 -19.83 -8.55 -12.06
N SER A 79 -19.10 -8.32 -13.15
CA SER A 79 -17.74 -8.85 -13.33
C SER A 79 -16.76 -8.31 -12.28
N CYS A 80 -16.91 -7.04 -11.86
CA CYS A 80 -16.08 -6.45 -10.78
C CYS A 80 -16.38 -7.08 -9.41
N ALA A 81 -17.63 -7.44 -9.11
CA ALA A 81 -17.98 -8.15 -7.88
C ALA A 81 -17.19 -9.46 -7.73
N HIS A 82 -17.01 -10.19 -8.83
CA HIS A 82 -16.18 -11.40 -8.82
C HIS A 82 -14.67 -11.11 -8.82
N ALA A 83 -14.23 -9.92 -9.25
CA ALA A 83 -12.82 -9.54 -9.23
C ALA A 83 -12.24 -9.46 -7.82
N ALA A 84 -13.06 -9.06 -6.85
CA ALA A 84 -12.69 -9.00 -5.44
C ALA A 84 -12.32 -10.38 -4.85
N ALA A 85 -12.99 -11.44 -5.31
CA ALA A 85 -12.76 -12.82 -4.89
C ALA A 85 -11.53 -13.46 -5.58
N HIS A 86 -11.05 -12.88 -6.67
CA HIS A 86 -9.91 -13.45 -7.41
C HIS A 86 -8.58 -13.14 -6.71
N ALA A 87 -7.82 -14.20 -6.50
CA ALA A 87 -6.44 -14.09 -6.05
C ALA A 87 -5.53 -13.37 -7.07
N ASP A 88 -5.92 -13.27 -8.34
CA ASP A 88 -5.15 -12.65 -9.40
C ASP A 88 -5.47 -11.16 -9.59
N ALA A 89 -4.50 -10.30 -9.22
CA ALA A 89 -4.63 -8.86 -9.32
C ALA A 89 -4.72 -8.36 -10.77
N ASP A 90 -4.14 -9.07 -11.75
CA ASP A 90 -4.20 -8.67 -13.16
C ASP A 90 -5.58 -8.95 -13.76
N VAL A 91 -6.22 -10.04 -13.36
CA VAL A 91 -7.63 -10.31 -13.72
C VAL A 91 -8.53 -9.21 -13.15
N GLY A 92 -8.32 -8.83 -11.88
CA GLY A 92 -9.05 -7.72 -11.26
C GLY A 92 -8.86 -6.40 -12.01
N ARG A 93 -7.62 -6.07 -12.36
CA ARG A 93 -7.27 -4.87 -13.13
C ARG A 93 -8.06 -4.80 -14.46
N ARG A 94 -8.01 -5.86 -15.28
CA ARG A 94 -8.73 -5.90 -16.57
C ARG A 94 -10.24 -5.72 -16.42
N LYS A 95 -10.82 -6.28 -15.38
CA LYS A 95 -12.27 -6.13 -15.10
C LYS A 95 -12.62 -4.69 -14.74
N TYR A 96 -11.84 -4.04 -13.88
CA TYR A 96 -12.05 -2.64 -13.53
C TYR A 96 -11.79 -1.70 -14.70
N GLU A 97 -10.74 -1.94 -15.51
CA GLU A 97 -10.50 -1.20 -16.76
C GLU A 97 -11.74 -1.25 -17.65
N ARG A 98 -12.23 -2.48 -17.93
CA ARG A 98 -13.43 -2.64 -18.75
C ARG A 98 -14.64 -1.92 -18.15
N TYR A 99 -14.80 -1.93 -16.83
CA TYR A 99 -15.92 -1.27 -16.19
C TYR A 99 -15.81 0.26 -16.29
N VAL A 100 -14.64 0.84 -16.08
CA VAL A 100 -14.39 2.28 -16.28
C VAL A 100 -14.68 2.70 -17.71
N ASP A 101 -14.24 1.92 -18.70
CA ASP A 101 -14.53 2.17 -20.12
C ASP A 101 -16.03 2.18 -20.40
N VAL A 102 -16.76 1.18 -19.92
CA VAL A 102 -18.21 1.06 -20.11
C VAL A 102 -18.97 2.21 -19.44
N ILE A 103 -18.54 2.66 -18.24
CA ILE A 103 -19.12 3.84 -17.60
C ILE A 103 -18.91 5.07 -18.48
N THR A 104 -17.69 5.29 -18.97
CA THR A 104 -17.36 6.44 -19.83
C THR A 104 -18.19 6.44 -21.11
N GLU A 105 -18.42 5.27 -21.72
CA GLU A 105 -19.28 5.12 -22.89
C GLU A 105 -20.78 5.33 -22.60
N ALA A 106 -21.21 5.06 -21.36
CA ALA A 106 -22.58 5.23 -20.92
C ALA A 106 -22.90 6.69 -20.54
N GLU A 107 -21.89 7.48 -20.18
CA GLU A 107 -22.04 8.90 -19.84
C GLU A 107 -22.69 9.66 -21.01
N GLY A 108 -23.66 10.50 -20.68
CA GLY A 108 -24.44 11.25 -21.65
C GLY A 108 -25.50 10.47 -22.43
N ALA A 109 -25.50 9.13 -22.37
CA ALA A 109 -26.54 8.31 -22.97
C ALA A 109 -27.58 7.81 -21.96
N LEU A 110 -27.26 7.90 -20.66
CA LEU A 110 -28.12 7.49 -19.56
C LEU A 110 -28.33 8.69 -18.61
N GLU A 111 -28.79 9.81 -19.13
CA GLU A 111 -28.96 11.08 -18.40
C GLU A 111 -29.72 10.94 -17.06
N ALA A 112 -30.69 10.04 -16.97
CA ALA A 112 -31.42 9.77 -15.73
C ALA A 112 -30.50 9.19 -14.63
N LEU A 113 -29.57 8.29 -15.00
CA LEU A 113 -28.58 7.75 -14.08
C LEU A 113 -27.51 8.78 -13.72
N ASP A 114 -27.14 9.65 -14.68
CA ASP A 114 -26.20 10.75 -14.43
C ASP A 114 -26.75 11.75 -13.42
N ARG A 115 -28.06 12.01 -13.44
CA ARG A 115 -28.73 12.88 -12.45
C ARG A 115 -29.03 12.20 -11.12
N GLY A 116 -28.72 10.92 -10.96
CA GLY A 116 -29.03 10.16 -9.75
C GLY A 116 -30.50 9.79 -9.57
N GLU A 117 -31.30 9.89 -10.64
CA GLU A 117 -32.75 9.58 -10.65
C GLU A 117 -33.02 8.05 -10.71
N GLY A 118 -32.01 7.23 -10.85
CA GLY A 118 -32.10 5.78 -10.91
C GLY A 118 -31.89 5.08 -9.56
N PRO A 119 -31.92 3.75 -9.53
CA PRO A 119 -31.58 2.99 -8.33
C PRO A 119 -30.15 3.33 -7.91
N THR A 120 -29.99 3.68 -6.62
CA THR A 120 -28.69 4.04 -6.07
C THR A 120 -27.82 2.79 -5.98
N ALA A 121 -26.79 2.73 -6.78
CA ALA A 121 -25.77 1.71 -6.71
C ALA A 121 -25.00 1.81 -5.38
N ARG A 122 -24.55 0.69 -4.84
CA ARG A 122 -23.83 0.66 -3.57
C ARG A 122 -22.52 -0.14 -3.69
N TRP A 123 -21.53 0.27 -2.89
CA TRP A 123 -20.22 -0.36 -2.85
C TRP A 123 -19.79 -0.59 -1.41
N ALA A 124 -19.18 -1.75 -1.16
CA ALA A 124 -18.58 -2.05 0.13
C ALA A 124 -17.23 -1.32 0.25
N SER A 125 -17.05 -0.54 1.33
CA SER A 125 -15.76 0.08 1.64
C SER A 125 -14.73 -0.98 2.06
N THR A 126 -13.50 -0.80 1.64
CA THR A 126 -12.37 -1.68 2.00
C THR A 126 -11.37 -1.00 2.93
N LEU A 127 -11.52 0.30 3.14
CA LEU A 127 -10.63 1.11 3.96
C LEU A 127 -11.12 1.27 5.40
N GLU A 128 -12.28 0.69 5.74
CA GLU A 128 -12.84 0.78 7.07
C GLU A 128 -12.46 -0.40 7.96
N SER A 129 -12.27 -0.10 9.25
CA SER A 129 -12.12 -1.12 10.28
C SER A 129 -13.48 -1.72 10.65
N GLY A 130 -13.61 -3.03 10.55
CA GLY A 130 -14.81 -3.74 10.99
C GLY A 130 -14.89 -5.15 10.46
N ARG A 131 -15.70 -6.00 11.13
CA ARG A 131 -15.96 -7.37 10.65
C ARG A 131 -16.89 -7.40 9.43
N GLU A 132 -17.74 -6.40 9.30
CA GLU A 132 -18.67 -6.25 8.18
C GLU A 132 -18.34 -4.96 7.45
N ALA A 133 -17.98 -5.08 6.17
CA ALA A 133 -17.75 -3.93 5.32
C ALA A 133 -19.08 -3.17 5.17
N ARG A 134 -19.07 -1.88 5.53
CA ARG A 134 -20.22 -1.01 5.27
C ARG A 134 -20.37 -0.78 3.79
N SER A 135 -21.61 -0.66 3.36
CA SER A 135 -21.95 -0.39 1.98
C SER A 135 -22.44 1.05 1.84
N TYR A 136 -21.91 1.73 0.86
CA TYR A 136 -22.12 3.16 0.62
C TYR A 136 -22.77 3.42 -0.72
N PRO A 137 -23.67 4.40 -0.82
CA PRO A 137 -24.26 4.77 -2.08
C PRO A 137 -23.22 5.40 -3.03
N ALA A 138 -23.36 5.08 -4.31
CA ALA A 138 -22.65 5.73 -5.40
C ALA A 138 -23.62 6.69 -6.11
N PRO A 139 -23.45 8.00 -5.99
CA PRO A 139 -24.36 8.95 -6.62
C PRO A 139 -24.17 8.95 -8.15
N GLY A 140 -25.15 8.42 -8.89
CA GLY A 140 -25.15 8.37 -10.34
C GLY A 140 -23.95 7.61 -10.96
N LEU A 141 -23.75 7.79 -12.25
CA LEU A 141 -22.59 7.19 -12.96
C LEU A 141 -21.26 7.79 -12.51
N ALA A 142 -21.24 9.04 -12.13
CA ALA A 142 -20.03 9.70 -11.65
C ALA A 142 -19.52 9.06 -10.33
N GLY A 143 -20.43 8.70 -9.42
CA GLY A 143 -20.09 7.94 -8.20
C GLY A 143 -19.62 6.53 -8.51
N GLU A 144 -20.28 5.83 -9.44
CA GLU A 144 -19.83 4.52 -9.93
C GLU A 144 -18.42 4.61 -10.53
N ARG A 145 -18.14 5.63 -11.35
CA ARG A 145 -16.82 5.86 -11.92
C ARG A 145 -15.76 6.10 -10.85
N ALA A 146 -16.09 6.87 -9.81
CA ALA A 146 -15.15 7.13 -8.71
C ALA A 146 -14.76 5.83 -8.00
N PHE A 147 -15.72 4.98 -7.63
CA PHE A 147 -15.42 3.69 -7.03
C PHE A 147 -14.66 2.74 -7.96
N ALA A 148 -15.08 2.66 -9.24
CA ALA A 148 -14.42 1.79 -10.22
C ALA A 148 -12.96 2.23 -10.45
N LEU A 149 -12.70 3.53 -10.56
CA LEU A 149 -11.35 4.07 -10.74
C LEU A 149 -10.49 3.87 -9.48
N PHE A 150 -11.07 4.03 -8.29
CA PHE A 150 -10.39 3.70 -7.03
C PHE A 150 -10.02 2.22 -6.98
N GLY A 151 -10.94 1.33 -7.38
CA GLY A 151 -10.70 -0.11 -7.48
C GLY A 151 -9.60 -0.46 -8.48
N LEU A 152 -9.58 0.18 -9.64
CA LEU A 152 -8.54 0.02 -10.66
C LEU A 152 -7.16 0.43 -10.14
N ALA A 153 -7.06 1.61 -9.54
CA ALA A 153 -5.83 2.10 -8.92
C ALA A 153 -5.33 1.14 -7.83
N SER A 154 -6.24 0.62 -7.02
CA SER A 154 -5.95 -0.39 -6.01
C SER A 154 -5.41 -1.68 -6.61
N CYS A 155 -5.93 -2.14 -7.75
CA CYS A 155 -5.39 -3.31 -8.45
C CYS A 155 -3.93 -3.08 -8.91
N HIS A 156 -3.59 -1.92 -9.42
CA HIS A 156 -2.20 -1.59 -9.77
C HIS A 156 -1.27 -1.62 -8.54
N ARG A 157 -1.69 -1.12 -7.39
CA ARG A 157 -0.92 -1.24 -6.15
C ARG A 157 -0.73 -2.70 -5.73
N ARG A 158 -1.77 -3.52 -5.81
CA ARG A 158 -1.68 -4.96 -5.52
C ARG A 158 -0.74 -5.68 -6.47
N LEU A 159 -0.69 -5.33 -7.75
CA LEU A 159 0.30 -5.85 -8.69
C LEU A 159 1.73 -5.53 -8.25
N CYS A 160 2.00 -4.27 -7.85
CA CYS A 160 3.29 -3.87 -7.30
C CYS A 160 3.64 -4.72 -6.06
N ALA A 161 2.74 -4.84 -5.09
CA ALA A 161 2.98 -5.59 -3.85
C ALA A 161 3.27 -7.07 -4.11
N ARG A 162 2.49 -7.71 -4.98
CA ARG A 162 2.65 -9.14 -5.32
C ARG A 162 3.94 -9.42 -6.08
N GLU A 163 4.27 -8.59 -7.06
CA GLU A 163 5.53 -8.74 -7.78
C GLU A 163 6.72 -8.55 -6.85
N THR A 164 6.66 -7.54 -5.98
CA THR A 164 7.69 -7.34 -4.96
C THR A 164 7.84 -8.58 -4.07
N ALA A 165 6.75 -9.12 -3.54
CA ALA A 165 6.78 -10.29 -2.68
C ALA A 165 7.35 -11.52 -3.40
N ALA A 166 6.94 -11.76 -4.65
CA ALA A 166 7.42 -12.88 -5.46
C ALA A 166 8.92 -12.76 -5.75
N ARG A 167 9.38 -11.59 -6.21
CA ARG A 167 10.78 -11.34 -6.51
C ARG A 167 11.69 -11.39 -5.28
N MET A 168 11.20 -10.86 -4.15
CA MET A 168 11.95 -10.92 -2.90
C MET A 168 12.12 -12.37 -2.41
N ALA A 169 11.14 -13.24 -2.65
CA ALA A 169 11.27 -14.67 -2.36
C ALA A 169 12.30 -15.36 -3.27
N GLU A 170 12.52 -14.87 -4.49
CA GLU A 170 13.53 -15.35 -5.45
C GLU A 170 14.95 -14.78 -5.17
N GLY A 171 15.10 -13.84 -4.23
CA GLY A 171 16.39 -13.31 -3.79
C GLY A 171 16.65 -11.84 -4.09
N GLY A 172 15.71 -11.13 -4.71
CA GLY A 172 15.81 -9.69 -4.95
C GLY A 172 14.83 -9.19 -5.99
N LEU A 173 14.58 -7.88 -5.99
CA LEU A 173 13.63 -7.27 -6.92
C LEU A 173 14.17 -7.26 -8.36
N GLY A 174 15.47 -7.04 -8.50
CA GLY A 174 16.14 -6.86 -9.80
C GLY A 174 15.68 -5.61 -10.53
N ASP A 175 16.34 -5.29 -11.63
CA ASP A 175 16.03 -4.09 -12.41
C ASP A 175 14.63 -4.13 -13.04
N ALA A 176 14.26 -5.27 -13.61
CA ALA A 176 12.96 -5.44 -14.26
C ALA A 176 11.80 -5.39 -13.26
N GLY A 177 11.94 -6.06 -12.11
CA GLY A 177 10.94 -6.02 -11.04
C GLY A 177 10.80 -4.61 -10.45
N ALA A 178 11.92 -3.92 -10.18
CA ALA A 178 11.90 -2.55 -9.69
C ALA A 178 11.21 -1.60 -10.68
N ALA A 179 11.46 -1.75 -11.98
CA ALA A 179 10.82 -0.94 -13.01
C ALA A 179 9.31 -1.22 -13.09
N SER A 180 8.91 -2.50 -13.08
CA SER A 180 7.50 -2.91 -13.10
C SER A 180 6.74 -2.43 -11.85
N CYS A 181 7.29 -2.64 -10.66
CA CYS A 181 6.71 -2.16 -9.40
C CYS A 181 6.57 -0.64 -9.40
N SER A 182 7.62 0.09 -9.75
CA SER A 182 7.59 1.55 -9.82
C SER A 182 6.56 2.03 -10.85
N LYS A 183 6.46 1.40 -12.02
CA LYS A 183 5.45 1.73 -13.02
C LYS A 183 4.03 1.57 -12.48
N ASN A 184 3.71 0.39 -11.93
CA ASN A 184 2.37 0.11 -11.40
C ASN A 184 1.99 1.07 -10.26
N ALA A 185 2.91 1.35 -9.34
CA ALA A 185 2.66 2.28 -8.24
C ALA A 185 2.46 3.74 -8.74
N ARG A 186 3.22 4.18 -9.74
CA ARG A 186 3.08 5.52 -10.35
C ARG A 186 1.79 5.65 -11.17
N VAL A 187 1.35 4.58 -11.84
CA VAL A 187 0.04 4.54 -12.52
C VAL A 187 -1.09 4.68 -11.50
N ALA A 188 -1.02 3.93 -10.40
CA ALA A 188 -1.99 4.06 -9.32
C ALA A 188 -2.01 5.49 -8.74
N ALA A 189 -0.84 6.09 -8.51
CA ALA A 189 -0.72 7.47 -8.04
C ALA A 189 -1.39 8.47 -8.99
N GLY A 190 -1.24 8.29 -10.30
CA GLY A 190 -1.89 9.13 -11.30
C GLY A 190 -3.41 9.02 -11.29
N MET A 191 -3.94 7.79 -11.12
CA MET A 191 -5.38 7.56 -11.00
C MET A 191 -5.95 8.18 -9.72
N PHE A 192 -5.30 8.01 -8.56
CA PHE A 192 -5.73 8.64 -7.32
C PHE A 192 -5.66 10.16 -7.38
N LYS A 193 -4.63 10.72 -8.02
CA LYS A 193 -4.53 12.16 -8.27
C LYS A 193 -5.67 12.65 -9.17
N HIS A 194 -5.99 11.93 -10.24
CA HIS A 194 -7.13 12.25 -11.11
C HIS A 194 -8.47 12.19 -10.36
N LEU A 195 -8.65 11.20 -9.48
CA LEU A 195 -9.80 11.15 -8.57
C LEU A 195 -9.87 12.41 -7.72
N GLN A 196 -8.79 12.78 -7.03
CA GLN A 196 -8.72 13.95 -6.15
C GLN A 196 -9.05 15.26 -6.86
N GLU A 197 -8.47 15.47 -8.04
CA GLU A 197 -8.49 16.78 -8.73
C GLU A 197 -9.66 16.94 -9.71
N THR A 198 -10.15 15.83 -10.26
CA THR A 198 -11.12 15.89 -11.39
C THR A 198 -12.46 15.22 -11.06
N VAL A 199 -12.44 13.99 -10.52
CA VAL A 199 -13.67 13.19 -10.38
C VAL A 199 -14.44 13.53 -9.11
N LEU A 200 -13.77 13.68 -7.97
CA LEU A 200 -14.42 13.87 -6.67
C LEU A 200 -14.94 15.30 -6.42
N PRO A 201 -14.32 16.39 -6.90
CA PRO A 201 -14.81 17.73 -6.63
C PRO A 201 -16.27 17.98 -7.08
N PRO A 202 -16.71 17.58 -8.29
CA PRO A 202 -18.10 17.72 -8.72
C PRO A 202 -19.08 16.87 -7.89
N LEU A 203 -18.63 15.73 -7.35
CA LEU A 203 -19.46 14.83 -6.54
C LEU A 203 -19.76 15.35 -5.14
N LYS A 204 -18.95 16.28 -4.63
CA LYS A 204 -19.04 16.75 -3.26
C LYS A 204 -20.44 17.25 -2.90
N ALA A 205 -21.07 18.02 -3.77
CA ALA A 205 -22.42 18.54 -3.54
C ALA A 205 -23.48 17.43 -3.45
N SER A 206 -23.31 16.33 -4.17
CA SER A 206 -24.21 15.17 -4.13
C SER A 206 -24.01 14.26 -2.92
N LEU A 207 -22.90 14.46 -2.19
CA LEU A 207 -22.53 13.67 -1.01
C LEU A 207 -22.78 14.44 0.30
N ASP A 208 -23.16 15.73 0.24
CA ASP A 208 -23.40 16.55 1.42
C ASP A 208 -24.56 15.99 2.26
N GLY A 209 -24.29 15.75 3.54
CA GLY A 209 -25.27 15.26 4.51
C GLY A 209 -25.37 13.73 4.62
N GLU A 210 -24.71 12.97 3.77
CA GLU A 210 -24.68 11.51 3.84
C GLU A 210 -23.36 11.00 4.45
N CYS A 211 -23.41 9.77 4.99
CA CYS A 211 -22.20 9.07 5.41
C CYS A 211 -21.43 8.65 4.16
N VAL A 212 -20.32 9.33 3.87
CA VAL A 212 -19.52 9.15 2.66
C VAL A 212 -18.49 8.06 2.87
N ALA A 213 -18.30 7.19 1.86
CA ALA A 213 -17.20 6.22 1.88
C ALA A 213 -15.84 6.92 1.88
N ASN A 214 -14.87 6.37 2.60
CA ASN A 214 -13.51 6.90 2.63
C ASN A 214 -12.92 7.05 1.22
N GLU A 215 -13.23 6.11 0.34
CA GLU A 215 -12.82 6.07 -1.07
C GLU A 215 -13.32 7.25 -1.91
N LEU A 216 -14.41 7.90 -1.48
CA LEU A 216 -14.99 9.06 -2.16
C LEU A 216 -14.55 10.41 -1.57
N THR A 217 -13.53 10.42 -0.72
CA THR A 217 -12.99 11.65 -0.16
C THR A 217 -11.71 12.08 -0.88
N ALA A 218 -11.59 13.38 -1.21
CA ALA A 218 -10.39 13.92 -1.85
C ALA A 218 -9.14 13.74 -0.98
N SER A 219 -9.29 13.86 0.35
CA SER A 219 -8.19 13.65 1.29
C SER A 219 -7.69 12.20 1.31
N MET A 220 -8.56 11.20 1.15
CA MET A 220 -8.13 9.81 1.03
C MET A 220 -7.46 9.55 -0.31
N ALA A 221 -7.95 10.12 -1.41
CA ALA A 221 -7.29 10.03 -2.70
C ALA A 221 -5.88 10.66 -2.67
N GLU A 222 -5.68 11.75 -1.92
CA GLU A 222 -4.36 12.35 -1.67
C GLU A 222 -3.45 11.39 -0.88
N VAL A 223 -3.94 10.81 0.21
CA VAL A 223 -3.20 9.80 0.99
C VAL A 223 -2.76 8.65 0.09
N MET A 224 -3.67 8.10 -0.72
CA MET A 224 -3.38 6.97 -1.61
C MET A 224 -2.40 7.35 -2.73
N THR A 225 -2.42 8.59 -3.20
CA THR A 225 -1.41 9.13 -4.13
C THR A 225 -0.03 9.12 -3.50
N LEU A 226 0.11 9.69 -2.30
CA LEU A 226 1.38 9.78 -1.58
C LEU A 226 1.94 8.40 -1.22
N ILE A 227 1.11 7.49 -0.73
CA ILE A 227 1.52 6.10 -0.44
C ILE A 227 2.01 5.40 -1.72
N SER A 228 1.29 5.58 -2.83
CA SER A 228 1.66 4.95 -4.09
C SER A 228 2.99 5.49 -4.62
N LEU A 229 3.26 6.79 -4.46
CA LEU A 229 4.57 7.37 -4.76
C LEU A 229 5.64 6.88 -3.79
N GLY A 230 5.32 6.73 -2.51
CA GLY A 230 6.20 6.11 -1.51
C GLY A 230 6.61 4.68 -1.91
N ASP A 231 5.66 3.86 -2.35
CA ASP A 231 5.91 2.50 -2.85
C ASP A 231 6.82 2.51 -4.10
N ALA A 232 6.58 3.43 -5.03
CA ALA A 232 7.42 3.59 -6.23
C ALA A 232 8.85 4.04 -5.88
N GLN A 233 8.99 4.96 -4.94
CA GLN A 233 10.28 5.44 -4.43
C GLN A 233 11.03 4.33 -3.67
N GLY A 234 10.32 3.51 -2.89
CA GLY A 234 10.88 2.35 -2.22
C GLY A 234 11.45 1.31 -3.20
N ALA A 235 10.81 1.10 -4.34
CA ALA A 235 11.37 0.25 -5.41
C ALA A 235 12.70 0.84 -5.95
N ALA A 236 12.81 2.17 -6.06
CA ALA A 236 14.06 2.83 -6.43
C ALA A 236 15.14 2.69 -5.35
N CYS A 237 14.76 2.78 -4.06
CA CYS A 237 15.68 2.52 -2.94
C CYS A 237 16.23 1.09 -3.00
N ARG A 238 15.37 0.11 -3.22
CA ARG A 238 15.75 -1.30 -3.33
C ARG A 238 16.70 -1.54 -4.50
N ARG A 239 16.38 -0.98 -5.66
CA ARG A 239 17.25 -1.06 -6.84
C ARG A 239 18.62 -0.46 -6.59
N ALA A 240 18.70 0.71 -5.93
CA ALA A 240 19.95 1.35 -5.58
C ALA A 240 20.80 0.49 -4.65
N LEU A 241 20.17 -0.19 -3.68
CA LEU A 241 20.84 -1.12 -2.78
C LEU A 241 21.39 -2.34 -3.54
N GLU A 242 20.58 -3.00 -4.36
CA GLU A 242 20.97 -4.19 -5.13
C GLU A 242 22.10 -3.90 -6.14
N ARG A 243 22.17 -2.66 -6.64
CA ARG A 243 23.26 -2.18 -7.52
C ARG A 243 24.52 -1.76 -6.76
N GLY A 244 24.51 -1.79 -5.44
CA GLY A 244 25.64 -1.31 -4.64
C GLY A 244 25.89 0.20 -4.79
N SER A 245 24.84 0.99 -5.02
CA SER A 245 24.97 2.45 -5.15
C SER A 245 25.58 3.09 -3.91
N ALA A 246 26.27 4.22 -4.07
CA ALA A 246 26.91 4.95 -2.99
C ALA A 246 25.95 5.20 -1.82
N ALA A 247 26.44 5.05 -0.59
CA ALA A 247 25.65 5.19 0.62
C ALA A 247 24.94 6.54 0.72
N ASN A 248 25.59 7.63 0.31
CA ASN A 248 24.97 8.96 0.28
C ASN A 248 23.75 9.03 -0.67
N LEU A 249 23.80 8.39 -1.84
CA LEU A 249 22.65 8.31 -2.75
C LEU A 249 21.52 7.51 -2.11
N ARG A 250 21.83 6.37 -1.48
CA ARG A 250 20.84 5.55 -0.78
C ARG A 250 20.16 6.33 0.35
N ALA A 251 20.93 7.08 1.15
CA ALA A 251 20.39 7.96 2.19
C ALA A 251 19.39 8.98 1.64
N ARG A 252 19.74 9.64 0.53
CA ARG A 252 18.86 10.64 -0.15
C ARG A 252 17.58 10.00 -0.68
N LEU A 253 17.68 8.80 -1.29
CA LEU A 253 16.51 8.09 -1.82
C LEU A 253 15.56 7.64 -0.69
N HIS A 254 16.10 7.06 0.38
CA HIS A 254 15.31 6.66 1.55
C HIS A 254 14.68 7.86 2.26
N ARG A 255 15.39 8.99 2.36
CA ARG A 255 14.79 10.23 2.86
C ARG A 255 13.61 10.66 2.00
N GLY A 256 13.72 10.59 0.66
CA GLY A 256 12.61 10.92 -0.24
C GLY A 256 11.39 10.03 -0.03
N ALA A 257 11.58 8.72 0.16
CA ALA A 257 10.49 7.81 0.51
C ALA A 257 9.88 8.14 1.88
N SER A 258 10.73 8.39 2.88
CA SER A 258 10.29 8.79 4.23
C SER A 258 9.42 10.05 4.20
N GLU A 259 9.79 11.07 3.42
CA GLU A 259 9.02 12.31 3.29
C GLU A 259 7.65 12.06 2.65
N LEU A 260 7.53 11.24 1.61
CA LEU A 260 6.25 10.88 1.00
C LEU A 260 5.29 10.19 1.99
N TYR A 261 5.77 9.22 2.78
CA TYR A 261 4.95 8.56 3.78
C TYR A 261 4.64 9.46 5.00
N ARG A 262 5.58 10.35 5.38
CA ARG A 262 5.34 11.36 6.42
C ARG A 262 4.21 12.29 6.01
N ASP A 263 4.22 12.75 4.76
CA ASP A 263 3.19 13.65 4.23
C ASP A 263 1.84 12.94 4.14
N ALA A 264 1.81 11.65 3.72
CA ALA A 264 0.61 10.83 3.79
C ALA A 264 0.07 10.69 5.22
N ASN A 265 0.96 10.46 6.21
CA ASN A 265 0.56 10.41 7.63
C ASN A 265 0.05 11.76 8.13
N ALA A 266 0.64 12.87 7.69
CA ALA A 266 0.18 14.22 8.04
C ALA A 266 -1.26 14.47 7.57
N VAL A 267 -1.61 14.06 6.34
CA VAL A 267 -2.99 14.12 5.83
C VAL A 267 -3.89 13.22 6.66
N LEU A 268 -3.47 11.95 6.94
CA LEU A 268 -4.22 11.01 7.79
C LEU A 268 -4.53 11.59 9.18
N GLN A 269 -3.64 12.35 9.77
CA GLN A 269 -3.87 12.95 11.11
C GLN A 269 -4.71 14.24 11.04
N SER A 270 -4.44 15.11 10.06
CA SER A 270 -5.11 16.42 9.97
C SER A 270 -6.56 16.32 9.46
N ARG A 271 -6.92 15.27 8.75
CA ARG A 271 -8.23 15.06 8.10
C ARG A 271 -9.07 13.96 8.75
N ARG A 272 -8.80 13.62 9.99
CA ARG A 272 -9.51 12.52 10.69
C ARG A 272 -11.04 12.68 10.74
N CYS A 273 -11.53 13.91 10.69
CA CYS A 273 -12.97 14.20 10.68
C CYS A 273 -13.62 13.91 9.31
N ASP A 274 -12.84 13.80 8.23
CA ASP A 274 -13.36 13.53 6.89
C ASP A 274 -13.75 12.05 6.69
N TRP A 275 -13.35 11.16 7.63
CA TRP A 275 -13.40 9.71 7.43
C TRP A 275 -14.24 8.99 8.45
N ASN A 276 -14.89 7.93 7.99
CA ASN A 276 -15.39 6.87 8.83
C ASN A 276 -14.21 6.01 9.29
N GLY A 277 -14.27 5.36 10.43
CA GLY A 277 -13.17 4.63 11.06
C GLY A 277 -12.20 3.90 10.11
N VAL A 278 -11.11 4.58 9.76
CA VAL A 278 -10.08 4.04 8.84
C VAL A 278 -9.40 2.82 9.45
N ASP A 279 -9.14 1.80 8.63
CA ASP A 279 -8.48 0.57 9.05
C ASP A 279 -7.12 0.87 9.71
N ILE A 280 -6.93 0.29 10.89
CA ILE A 280 -5.69 0.45 11.65
C ILE A 280 -4.46 -0.04 10.86
N PHE A 281 -4.62 -1.05 9.99
CA PHE A 281 -3.52 -1.50 9.14
C PHE A 281 -3.07 -0.43 8.15
N LEU A 282 -3.98 0.44 7.65
CA LEU A 282 -3.60 1.56 6.80
C LEU A 282 -2.81 2.59 7.61
N THR A 283 -3.36 3.03 8.73
CA THR A 283 -2.73 4.10 9.54
C THR A 283 -1.41 3.65 10.16
N ALA A 284 -1.36 2.46 10.74
CA ALA A 284 -0.13 1.89 11.28
C ALA A 284 0.89 1.62 10.18
N GLY A 285 0.45 1.10 9.03
CA GLY A 285 1.34 0.81 7.91
C GLY A 285 2.03 2.04 7.34
N VAL A 286 1.31 3.14 7.19
CA VAL A 286 1.90 4.42 6.74
C VAL A 286 2.96 4.90 7.72
N LEU A 287 2.67 4.85 9.03
CA LEU A 287 3.62 5.25 10.06
C LEU A 287 4.86 4.35 10.06
N VAL A 288 4.66 3.04 9.96
CA VAL A 288 5.76 2.07 9.89
C VAL A 288 6.61 2.27 8.64
N ALA A 289 6.01 2.46 7.46
CA ALA A 289 6.76 2.73 6.23
C ALA A 289 7.56 4.02 6.33
N TRP A 290 6.97 5.10 6.87
CA TRP A 290 7.68 6.34 7.14
C TRP A 290 8.93 6.10 7.99
N LYS A 291 8.75 5.49 9.16
CA LYS A 291 9.83 5.29 10.13
C LYS A 291 10.89 4.28 9.66
N THR A 292 10.46 3.27 8.90
CA THR A 292 11.40 2.31 8.27
C THR A 292 12.33 3.03 7.29
N HIS A 293 11.78 3.86 6.40
CA HIS A 293 12.60 4.62 5.46
C HIS A 293 13.45 5.70 6.15
N GLU A 294 12.97 6.28 7.26
CA GLU A 294 13.76 7.20 8.09
C GLU A 294 14.97 6.47 8.70
N ALA A 295 14.77 5.28 9.26
CA ALA A 295 15.84 4.46 9.83
C ALA A 295 16.88 4.04 8.78
N GLU A 296 16.42 3.57 7.61
CA GLU A 296 17.31 3.20 6.51
C GLU A 296 18.08 4.42 5.95
N ALA A 297 17.48 5.61 5.92
CA ALA A 297 18.16 6.83 5.53
C ALA A 297 19.31 7.17 6.49
N PHE A 298 19.07 7.11 7.81
CA PHE A 298 20.09 7.33 8.80
C PHE A 298 21.17 6.25 8.79
N LEU A 299 20.82 4.99 8.58
CA LEU A 299 21.79 3.89 8.47
C LEU A 299 22.70 4.10 7.25
N ALA A 300 22.13 4.40 6.08
CA ALA A 300 22.91 4.69 4.88
C ALA A 300 23.77 5.98 5.04
N HIS A 301 23.26 6.98 5.76
CA HIS A 301 24.03 8.17 6.12
C HIS A 301 25.22 7.83 7.01
N ALA A 302 25.00 6.99 8.04
CA ALA A 302 26.07 6.51 8.91
C ALA A 302 27.16 5.76 8.11
N GLU A 303 26.77 4.92 7.15
CA GLU A 303 27.73 4.24 6.25
C GLU A 303 28.53 5.23 5.42
N ALA A 304 27.91 6.30 4.92
CA ALA A 304 28.60 7.36 4.17
C ALA A 304 29.60 8.14 5.05
N ARG A 305 29.21 8.49 6.28
CA ARG A 305 30.08 9.17 7.26
C ARG A 305 31.24 8.29 7.69
N ARG A 306 30.99 6.99 7.82
CA ARG A 306 32.08 6.04 8.12
C ARG A 306 33.13 5.98 7.02
N ALA A 307 32.72 6.04 5.76
CA ALA A 307 33.64 6.08 4.64
C ALA A 307 34.47 7.39 4.59
N ALA A 308 34.07 8.40 5.35
CA ALA A 308 34.79 9.67 5.51
C ALA A 308 35.56 9.76 6.85
N ASP A 309 35.65 8.66 7.61
CA ASP A 309 36.28 8.57 8.93
C ASP A 309 35.67 9.50 9.99
N GLU A 310 34.39 9.86 9.85
CA GLU A 310 33.64 10.74 10.74
C GLU A 310 32.92 9.93 11.83
N CYS A 311 33.64 9.20 12.67
CA CYS A 311 33.09 8.27 13.65
C CYS A 311 32.07 8.89 14.62
N GLY A 312 32.27 10.14 15.04
CA GLY A 312 31.33 10.87 15.88
C GLY A 312 29.95 11.02 15.23
N GLU A 313 29.93 11.36 13.93
CA GLU A 313 28.70 11.46 13.13
C GLU A 313 28.04 10.10 12.88
N VAL A 314 28.84 9.04 12.68
CA VAL A 314 28.32 7.66 12.57
C VAL A 314 27.51 7.28 13.79
N ILE A 315 28.07 7.52 14.99
CA ILE A 315 27.39 7.20 16.26
C ILE A 315 26.11 8.01 16.40
N ALA A 316 26.14 9.30 16.08
CA ALA A 316 24.95 10.15 16.14
C ALA A 316 23.84 9.71 15.16
N ALA A 317 24.22 9.37 13.92
CA ALA A 317 23.28 8.85 12.91
C ALA A 317 22.67 7.50 13.31
N CYS A 318 23.49 6.59 13.87
CA CYS A 318 23.00 5.30 14.39
C CYS A 318 21.97 5.49 15.52
N ARG A 319 22.17 6.44 16.43
CA ARG A 319 21.19 6.75 17.48
C ARG A 319 19.84 7.20 16.91
N ARG A 320 19.87 8.01 15.86
CA ARG A 320 18.64 8.44 15.16
C ARG A 320 17.96 7.26 14.45
N ALA A 321 18.74 6.36 13.83
CA ALA A 321 18.22 5.13 13.24
C ALA A 321 17.57 4.23 14.30
N GLU A 322 18.19 4.06 15.48
CA GLU A 322 17.62 3.29 16.60
C GLU A 322 16.30 3.88 17.11
N GLU A 323 16.19 5.20 17.20
CA GLU A 323 14.92 5.89 17.55
C GLU A 323 13.84 5.54 16.54
N ALA A 324 14.11 5.70 15.23
CA ALA A 324 13.16 5.40 14.18
C ALA A 324 12.74 3.92 14.16
N VAL A 325 13.66 2.98 14.37
CA VAL A 325 13.35 1.54 14.49
C VAL A 325 12.45 1.25 15.70
N ARG A 326 12.68 1.92 16.81
CA ARG A 326 11.85 1.80 18.02
C ARG A 326 10.43 2.28 17.77
N ASP A 327 10.28 3.41 17.06
CA ASP A 327 8.97 3.93 16.63
C ASP A 327 8.26 2.92 15.71
N CYS A 328 8.99 2.28 14.77
CA CYS A 328 8.45 1.21 13.93
C CYS A 328 7.92 0.03 14.77
N ALA A 329 8.71 -0.45 15.71
CA ALA A 329 8.34 -1.59 16.55
C ALA A 329 7.07 -1.28 17.37
N GLN A 330 6.94 -0.05 17.87
CA GLN A 330 5.77 0.38 18.60
C GLN A 330 4.53 0.49 17.70
N ALA A 331 4.68 0.99 16.46
CA ALA A 331 3.58 1.14 15.52
C ALA A 331 3.15 -0.18 14.89
N SER A 332 4.08 -1.13 14.70
CA SER A 332 3.80 -2.45 14.09
C SER A 332 2.88 -3.33 14.96
N GLY A 333 2.89 -3.14 16.27
CA GLY A 333 2.12 -3.97 17.19
C GLY A 333 2.39 -5.46 16.98
N GLU A 334 1.33 -6.23 16.70
CA GLU A 334 1.38 -7.69 16.53
C GLU A 334 1.61 -8.15 15.07
N ILE A 335 1.94 -7.26 14.13
CA ILE A 335 2.15 -7.65 12.73
C ILE A 335 3.49 -8.37 12.58
N VAL A 336 3.46 -9.70 12.67
CA VAL A 336 4.64 -10.59 12.73
C VAL A 336 5.60 -10.40 11.54
N SER A 337 5.10 -10.20 10.33
CA SER A 337 5.95 -10.01 9.14
C SER A 337 6.85 -8.79 9.21
N TRP A 338 6.43 -7.74 9.91
CA TRP A 338 7.19 -6.51 10.09
C TRP A 338 8.16 -6.60 11.25
N ALA A 339 7.82 -7.36 12.30
CA ALA A 339 8.68 -7.57 13.45
C ALA A 339 10.02 -8.21 13.07
N THR A 340 10.02 -9.19 12.15
CA THR A 340 11.26 -9.84 11.67
C THR A 340 12.15 -8.83 10.96
N TYR A 341 11.60 -8.05 10.04
CA TYR A 341 12.36 -7.04 9.31
C TYR A 341 12.94 -5.95 10.23
N HIS A 342 12.14 -5.44 11.15
CA HIS A 342 12.61 -4.44 12.13
C HIS A 342 13.68 -5.00 13.06
N GLY A 343 13.61 -6.28 13.42
CA GLY A 343 14.65 -6.96 14.18
C GLY A 343 15.98 -7.05 13.42
N GLU A 344 15.93 -7.35 12.13
CA GLU A 344 17.11 -7.35 11.26
C GLU A 344 17.70 -5.95 11.09
N LEU A 345 16.85 -4.94 10.86
CA LEU A 345 17.27 -3.54 10.76
C LEU A 345 17.89 -3.04 12.06
N ALA A 346 17.27 -3.33 13.21
CA ALA A 346 17.82 -3.02 14.53
C ALA A 346 19.20 -3.64 14.72
N SER A 347 19.37 -4.90 14.34
CA SER A 347 20.65 -5.61 14.44
C SER A 347 21.74 -5.00 13.57
N ARG A 348 21.40 -4.55 12.35
CA ARG A 348 22.34 -3.85 11.45
C ARG A 348 22.77 -2.51 12.04
N VAL A 349 21.85 -1.74 12.57
CA VAL A 349 22.10 -0.44 13.21
C VAL A 349 22.99 -0.62 14.43
N ALA A 350 22.64 -1.56 15.33
CA ALA A 350 23.40 -1.83 16.55
C ALA A 350 24.83 -2.31 16.24
N ALA A 351 25.00 -3.17 15.23
CA ALA A 351 26.33 -3.65 14.83
C ALA A 351 27.22 -2.50 14.32
N LEU A 352 26.67 -1.60 13.51
CA LEU A 352 27.41 -0.42 13.02
C LEU A 352 27.73 0.53 14.17
N ALA A 353 26.78 0.80 15.06
CA ALA A 353 26.96 1.66 16.23
C ALA A 353 28.05 1.15 17.16
N ALA A 354 28.00 -0.15 17.53
CA ALA A 354 28.99 -0.77 18.40
C ALA A 354 30.43 -0.71 17.82
N LYS A 355 30.52 -0.94 16.49
CA LYS A 355 31.78 -0.82 15.80
C LYS A 355 32.34 0.62 15.82
N ALA A 356 31.47 1.59 15.50
CA ALA A 356 31.84 3.01 15.49
C ALA A 356 32.23 3.53 16.88
N VAL A 357 31.52 3.11 17.94
CA VAL A 357 31.89 3.46 19.34
C VAL A 357 33.30 2.94 19.68
N LYS A 358 33.55 1.67 19.41
CA LYS A 358 34.89 1.09 19.66
C LYS A 358 35.99 1.77 18.87
N GLU A 359 35.75 2.05 17.58
CA GLU A 359 36.73 2.75 16.73
C GLU A 359 36.94 4.18 17.22
N ASN A 360 35.91 4.85 17.67
CA ASN A 360 36.02 6.23 18.19
C ASN A 360 36.79 6.28 19.53
N GLU A 361 36.59 5.32 20.43
CA GLU A 361 37.24 5.26 21.72
C GLU A 361 38.73 4.92 21.62
N VAL A 362 39.16 4.21 20.56
CA VAL A 362 40.53 3.72 20.44
C VAL A 362 41.37 4.47 19.43
N VAL A 363 40.73 5.00 18.37
CA VAL A 363 41.42 5.56 17.20
C VAL A 363 41.10 7.03 16.96
N PHE A 364 39.81 7.38 16.88
CA PHE A 364 39.40 8.68 16.36
C PHE A 364 39.20 9.76 17.44
N PHE A 365 38.72 9.39 18.62
CA PHE A 365 38.48 10.30 19.77
C PHE A 365 37.63 11.54 19.40
N GLN A 366 36.72 11.40 18.40
CA GLN A 366 35.88 12.46 17.91
C GLN A 366 34.71 12.74 18.86
N LYS A 367 34.34 14.01 18.98
CA LYS A 367 33.14 14.42 19.71
C LYS A 367 31.90 13.88 18.98
N ILE A 368 31.00 13.25 19.72
CA ILE A 368 29.69 12.83 19.21
C ILE A 368 28.80 14.05 19.20
N PRO A 369 28.34 14.54 18.03
CA PRO A 369 27.47 15.70 17.97
C PRO A 369 26.05 15.40 18.45
N SER A 370 25.39 16.43 19.03
CA SER A 370 23.99 16.35 19.44
C SER A 370 23.30 17.69 19.16
N PRO A 371 22.34 17.78 18.24
CA PRO A 371 22.01 16.69 17.29
C PRO A 371 23.14 16.39 16.33
N GLY A 372 23.18 15.18 15.75
CA GLY A 372 24.09 14.84 14.65
C GLY A 372 23.79 15.63 13.39
N ALA A 373 24.66 15.48 12.37
CA ALA A 373 24.43 16.11 11.07
C ALA A 373 23.06 15.76 10.50
N PRO A 374 22.36 16.72 9.87
CA PRO A 374 21.10 16.46 9.22
C PRO A 374 21.30 15.47 8.06
N LEU A 375 20.25 14.69 7.77
CA LEU A 375 20.25 13.88 6.56
C LEU A 375 20.50 14.75 5.31
N PRO A 376 21.20 14.22 4.31
CA PRO A 376 21.38 14.92 3.04
C PRO A 376 20.02 15.21 2.39
N GLU A 377 19.95 16.20 1.52
CA GLU A 377 18.71 16.58 0.84
C GLU A 377 18.03 15.38 0.18
N ALA A 378 16.71 15.30 0.29
CA ALA A 378 15.92 14.21 -0.25
C ALA A 378 16.03 14.13 -1.78
N ALA A 379 16.08 12.91 -2.31
CA ALA A 379 15.99 12.68 -3.74
C ALA A 379 14.70 11.90 -4.03
N VAL A 380 13.64 12.62 -4.37
CA VAL A 380 12.40 12.02 -4.89
C VAL A 380 12.55 11.88 -6.40
N VAL A 381 12.65 10.63 -6.89
CA VAL A 381 12.91 10.31 -8.30
C VAL A 381 11.68 9.79 -9.03
N VAL A 382 10.53 9.84 -8.38
CA VAL A 382 9.25 9.34 -8.89
C VAL A 382 8.20 10.44 -8.90
N GLY A 383 7.30 10.36 -9.89
CA GLY A 383 6.10 11.19 -9.97
C GLY A 383 4.95 10.36 -10.51
N PRO A 384 3.71 10.81 -10.35
CA PRO A 384 2.56 10.11 -10.89
C PRO A 384 2.66 10.00 -12.42
N ILE A 385 2.19 8.87 -12.96
CA ILE A 385 1.94 8.76 -14.40
C ILE A 385 0.53 9.28 -14.62
N GLU A 386 0.39 10.33 -15.41
CA GLU A 386 -0.90 10.94 -15.67
C GLU A 386 -1.92 9.91 -16.17
N TYR A 387 -3.09 9.91 -15.56
CA TYR A 387 -4.20 9.10 -16.01
C TYR A 387 -4.97 9.84 -17.10
N VAL A 388 -5.05 9.23 -18.27
CA VAL A 388 -5.84 9.72 -19.40
C VAL A 388 -7.05 8.81 -19.53
N PRO A 389 -8.28 9.32 -19.30
CA PRO A 389 -9.49 8.55 -19.52
C PRO A 389 -9.57 8.06 -20.98
N SER A 390 -10.08 6.85 -21.18
CA SER A 390 -10.34 6.33 -22.52
C SER A 390 -11.37 7.24 -23.22
N GLU A 391 -11.09 7.62 -24.47
CA GLU A 391 -12.10 8.29 -25.26
C GLU A 391 -13.28 7.34 -25.52
N PRO A 392 -14.54 7.81 -25.45
CA PRO A 392 -15.69 6.98 -25.80
C PRO A 392 -15.51 6.44 -27.21
N SER A 393 -15.33 5.12 -27.32
CA SER A 393 -15.13 4.51 -28.63
C SER A 393 -16.44 4.58 -29.42
N LYS A 394 -16.40 5.25 -30.54
CA LYS A 394 -17.55 5.38 -31.44
C LYS A 394 -18.01 4.04 -32.06
N HIS A 395 -17.26 2.94 -31.87
CA HIS A 395 -17.42 1.73 -32.70
C HIS A 395 -17.31 0.36 -32.02
N THR A 396 -17.14 0.22 -30.71
CA THR A 396 -16.75 -1.10 -30.13
C THR A 396 -17.88 -1.98 -29.58
N PHE A 397 -19.15 -1.56 -29.64
CA PHE A 397 -20.26 -2.36 -29.09
C PHE A 397 -20.80 -3.46 -30.01
N PHE A 398 -20.34 -3.58 -31.26
CA PHE A 398 -20.97 -4.45 -32.25
C PHE A 398 -20.14 -5.65 -32.71
N GLN A 399 -19.06 -6.05 -32.02
CA GLN A 399 -18.33 -7.27 -32.35
C GLN A 399 -18.21 -8.16 -31.10
N GLY A 400 -19.18 -9.02 -30.90
CA GLY A 400 -19.17 -10.06 -29.90
C GLY A 400 -20.45 -10.84 -29.89
#